data_53c3d1c7664897b8be3f10b30d74f5a3
#
_entry.id   53c3d1c7664897b8be3f10b30d74f5a3
#
_cell.length_a   1.000
_cell.length_b   1.000
_cell.length_c   1.000
_cell.angle_alpha   90.00
_cell.angle_beta   90.00
_cell.angle_gamma   90.00
#
_symmetry.space_group_name_H-M   'P 1'
#
loop_
_entity.id
_entity.type
_entity.pdbx_description
1 polymer ?
#
loop_
_entity_poly.entity_id
_entity_poly.type
_entity_poly.pdbx_seq_one_letter_code
_entity_poly.pdbx_strand_id
1 'polypeptide(L)'
;MSESSRSINHKLNELLSKNNINKAKLDEPTALSYATILKTNILGKDKQEKVNSIVVLAKLLDCIIGSDAISDDFIHILDHTLFQTLFSIVSANMSSETYKAILKILVIDISGAIFRNKDDLIDRYLPLFESLIEYLDVIDIITAKLFLQDNKITFNSIKLVTDLINKSLKFEYSGIITLTGRLKHVTFFSTVGNLLETDDKTILEGIENLKVAYFKLNQYLQKTQFDLSIKSHQTMLNNLFIYLETSLNEYGTPATTEEYIRAGFTDNPRQFVIESFTILLAMDLKIFLKDPNFTFKKRFHEELMMSDHTRTFPLCQFISKCTDLWIDIFDKKDEFPMIYSSVLSWDLMVYYTMNNGLILWQETRAQLDNRVDIAKIFQLLYCNIEEIEKSGKRIDEAIVSEGGAVGDVRHFQITKIEESLKEKWSGRLFEFNKELDKEVREFVREQRILKLMEGCLVTLSSTGAGNQFVIRLTPNRQFIECEEHKIKVPVSEIEDVKVVNVGSASSGEKKSLISINTSLYKINLLGRDKVLFSCFSDSGTTFDGLTMMLGKGTASQETLRQIETLIEIRSKTQLLDLNEIDDSDDEEEGDDEEELLYDLLDVVKEEFYYK
;
A
#
# COMPACT_ATOMS: atom_id res chain seq x y z
N MET A 1 -5.77 -56.35 23.92
CA MET A 1 -4.92 -55.73 22.89
C MET A 1 -5.71 -54.60 22.24
N SER A 2 -5.25 -53.38 22.30
CA SER A 2 -5.92 -52.28 21.58
C SER A 2 -5.81 -52.53 20.07
N GLU A 3 -6.87 -52.35 19.35
CA GLU A 3 -6.90 -52.49 17.89
C GLU A 3 -5.94 -51.49 17.27
N SER A 4 -5.14 -51.88 16.26
CA SER A 4 -4.17 -51.00 15.65
C SER A 4 -4.84 -50.01 14.67
N SER A 5 -4.25 -48.83 14.48
CA SER A 5 -4.66 -47.85 13.51
C SER A 5 -4.77 -48.42 12.08
N ARG A 6 -3.88 -49.37 11.73
CA ARG A 6 -3.91 -50.04 10.42
C ARG A 6 -5.17 -50.90 10.23
N SER A 7 -5.61 -51.62 11.28
CA SER A 7 -6.86 -52.43 11.24
C SER A 7 -8.07 -51.53 11.02
N ILE A 8 -8.16 -50.42 11.77
CA ILE A 8 -9.25 -49.46 11.63
C ILE A 8 -9.24 -48.83 10.24
N ASN A 9 -8.05 -48.42 9.72
CA ASN A 9 -7.94 -47.85 8.38
C ASN A 9 -8.40 -48.85 7.28
N HIS A 10 -8.04 -50.12 7.43
CA HIS A 10 -8.49 -51.15 6.48
C HIS A 10 -10.03 -51.26 6.47
N LYS A 11 -10.66 -51.34 7.66
CA LYS A 11 -12.12 -51.38 7.81
C LYS A 11 -12.78 -50.12 7.21
N LEU A 12 -12.24 -48.94 7.45
CA LEU A 12 -12.71 -47.69 6.83
C LEU A 12 -12.61 -47.71 5.30
N ASN A 13 -11.51 -48.23 4.75
CA ASN A 13 -11.33 -48.37 3.31
C ASN A 13 -12.34 -49.35 2.71
N GLU A 14 -12.59 -50.46 3.37
CA GLU A 14 -13.63 -51.43 2.93
C GLU A 14 -15.04 -50.80 2.91
N LEU A 15 -15.38 -50.00 3.92
CA LEU A 15 -16.65 -49.28 4.00
C LEU A 15 -16.79 -48.25 2.88
N LEU A 16 -15.70 -47.53 2.55
CA LEU A 16 -15.67 -46.55 1.46
C LEU A 16 -15.69 -47.21 0.07
N SER A 17 -15.03 -48.37 -0.11
CA SER A 17 -14.99 -49.09 -1.41
C SER A 17 -16.28 -49.81 -1.76
N LYS A 18 -17.05 -50.28 -0.79
CA LYS A 18 -18.32 -51.00 -0.98
C LYS A 18 -19.50 -50.10 -1.36
N ASN A 19 -19.37 -48.78 -1.20
CA ASN A 19 -20.46 -47.82 -1.39
C ASN A 19 -20.18 -46.89 -2.61
N ASN A 20 -20.47 -47.39 -3.80
CA ASN A 20 -20.23 -46.65 -5.07
C ASN A 20 -21.16 -45.44 -5.30
N ILE A 21 -22.11 -45.08 -4.43
CA ILE A 21 -23.05 -43.97 -4.71
C ILE A 21 -23.55 -43.20 -3.46
N ASN A 22 -23.48 -43.73 -2.23
CA ASN A 22 -23.94 -42.98 -1.03
C ASN A 22 -23.10 -43.31 0.19
N LYS A 23 -22.55 -42.24 0.83
CA LYS A 23 -21.88 -42.14 2.14
C LYS A 23 -21.79 -43.46 2.95
N ALA A 24 -20.57 -43.79 3.39
CA ALA A 24 -20.31 -44.95 4.25
C ALA A 24 -21.40 -45.05 5.36
N LYS A 25 -22.10 -46.15 5.43
CA LYS A 25 -23.01 -46.44 6.57
C LYS A 25 -22.15 -46.85 7.76
N LEU A 26 -21.53 -45.89 8.41
CA LEU A 26 -20.89 -46.03 9.70
C LEU A 26 -21.97 -45.69 10.75
N ASP A 27 -22.18 -46.58 11.70
CA ASP A 27 -23.06 -46.31 12.82
C ASP A 27 -22.31 -45.55 13.94
N GLU A 28 -23.06 -44.79 14.72
CA GLU A 28 -22.53 -43.96 15.80
C GLU A 28 -21.69 -44.74 16.83
N PRO A 29 -22.12 -45.88 17.37
CA PRO A 29 -21.35 -46.64 18.36
C PRO A 29 -20.02 -47.13 17.82
N THR A 30 -19.95 -47.55 16.55
CA THR A 30 -18.73 -48.00 15.89
C THR A 30 -17.80 -46.82 15.66
N ALA A 31 -18.30 -45.66 15.22
CA ALA A 31 -17.54 -44.45 15.03
C ALA A 31 -16.89 -43.97 16.34
N LEU A 32 -17.65 -43.92 17.43
CA LEU A 32 -17.15 -43.54 18.75
C LEU A 32 -16.12 -44.54 19.29
N SER A 33 -16.36 -45.86 19.10
CA SER A 33 -15.40 -46.89 19.49
C SER A 33 -14.05 -46.72 18.75
N TYR A 34 -14.08 -46.54 17.44
CA TYR A 34 -12.85 -46.29 16.66
C TYR A 34 -12.14 -44.99 17.08
N ALA A 35 -12.90 -43.90 17.27
CA ALA A 35 -12.33 -42.63 17.72
C ALA A 35 -11.67 -42.75 19.11
N THR A 36 -12.26 -43.47 20.04
CA THR A 36 -11.72 -43.74 21.38
C THR A 36 -10.41 -44.54 21.31
N ILE A 37 -10.37 -45.58 20.47
CA ILE A 37 -9.15 -46.37 20.27
C ILE A 37 -8.05 -45.51 19.65
N LEU A 38 -8.36 -44.75 18.61
CA LEU A 38 -7.40 -43.87 17.94
C LEU A 38 -6.87 -42.77 18.89
N LYS A 39 -7.74 -42.16 19.71
CA LYS A 39 -7.32 -41.22 20.77
C LYS A 39 -6.35 -41.89 21.74
N THR A 40 -6.67 -43.09 22.22
CA THR A 40 -5.79 -43.82 23.14
C THR A 40 -4.41 -44.09 22.52
N ASN A 41 -4.36 -44.43 21.22
CA ASN A 41 -3.12 -44.65 20.50
C ASN A 41 -2.34 -43.33 20.33
N ILE A 42 -3.02 -42.20 20.06
CA ILE A 42 -2.40 -40.86 19.97
C ILE A 42 -1.79 -40.44 21.31
N LEU A 43 -2.46 -40.74 22.41
CA LEU A 43 -1.95 -40.44 23.76
C LEU A 43 -0.83 -41.43 24.18
N GLY A 44 -0.69 -42.56 23.47
CA GLY A 44 0.30 -43.60 23.74
C GLY A 44 1.75 -43.13 23.52
N LYS A 45 2.72 -44.03 23.83
CA LYS A 45 4.15 -43.75 23.72
C LYS A 45 4.77 -44.10 22.37
N ASP A 46 4.10 -44.94 21.56
CA ASP A 46 4.61 -45.37 20.25
C ASP A 46 4.45 -44.22 19.23
N LYS A 47 5.57 -43.69 18.80
CA LYS A 47 5.62 -42.54 17.87
C LYS A 47 5.00 -42.86 16.50
N GLN A 48 5.21 -44.06 15.97
CA GLN A 48 4.71 -44.46 14.66
C GLN A 48 3.20 -44.67 14.70
N GLU A 49 2.70 -45.38 15.73
CA GLU A 49 1.27 -45.62 15.92
C GLU A 49 0.54 -44.32 16.21
N LYS A 50 1.17 -43.38 16.94
CA LYS A 50 0.62 -42.03 17.17
C LYS A 50 0.39 -41.31 15.84
N VAL A 51 1.39 -41.24 14.97
CA VAL A 51 1.27 -40.54 13.65
C VAL A 51 0.22 -41.22 12.77
N ASN A 52 0.24 -42.57 12.69
CA ASN A 52 -0.75 -43.31 11.91
C ASN A 52 -2.15 -43.10 12.44
N SER A 53 -2.36 -43.08 13.75
CA SER A 53 -3.65 -42.86 14.39
C SER A 53 -4.19 -41.47 14.15
N ILE A 54 -3.35 -40.43 14.06
CA ILE A 54 -3.75 -39.06 13.68
C ILE A 54 -4.34 -39.04 12.27
N VAL A 55 -3.63 -39.65 11.31
CA VAL A 55 -4.10 -39.71 9.90
C VAL A 55 -5.42 -40.46 9.79
N VAL A 56 -5.54 -41.59 10.51
CA VAL A 56 -6.77 -42.38 10.50
C VAL A 56 -7.93 -41.68 11.23
N LEU A 57 -7.65 -40.94 12.31
CA LEU A 57 -8.67 -40.12 13.00
C LEU A 57 -9.20 -39.01 12.09
N ALA A 58 -8.33 -38.28 11.40
CA ALA A 58 -8.77 -37.26 10.43
C ALA A 58 -9.69 -37.85 9.36
N LYS A 59 -9.34 -39.04 8.85
CA LYS A 59 -10.14 -39.75 7.86
C LYS A 59 -11.51 -40.22 8.43
N LEU A 60 -11.51 -40.75 9.66
CA LEU A 60 -12.74 -41.16 10.35
C LEU A 60 -13.69 -39.98 10.51
N LEU A 61 -13.18 -38.84 11.04
CA LEU A 61 -13.99 -37.64 11.24
C LEU A 61 -14.55 -37.09 9.91
N ASP A 62 -13.77 -37.15 8.83
CA ASP A 62 -14.25 -36.76 7.49
C ASP A 62 -15.39 -37.68 6.98
N CYS A 63 -15.32 -38.99 7.28
CA CYS A 63 -16.38 -39.95 6.94
C CYS A 63 -17.68 -39.74 7.74
N ILE A 64 -17.57 -39.19 8.95
CA ILE A 64 -18.71 -38.93 9.84
C ILE A 64 -19.55 -37.73 9.35
N ILE A 65 -18.90 -36.74 8.74
CA ILE A 65 -19.58 -35.53 8.29
C ILE A 65 -20.75 -35.88 7.35
N GLY A 66 -21.96 -35.53 7.80
CA GLY A 66 -23.21 -35.75 7.06
C GLY A 66 -23.63 -37.23 6.93
N SER A 67 -23.15 -38.11 7.83
CA SER A 67 -23.63 -39.49 8.03
C SER A 67 -24.52 -39.58 9.27
N ASP A 68 -25.10 -40.75 9.50
CA ASP A 68 -25.90 -41.03 10.71
C ASP A 68 -24.99 -41.24 11.96
N ALA A 69 -23.68 -41.24 11.79
CA ALA A 69 -22.70 -41.44 12.87
C ALA A 69 -22.32 -40.15 13.61
N ILE A 70 -22.91 -39.00 13.29
CA ILE A 70 -22.74 -37.75 14.05
C ILE A 70 -23.24 -37.94 15.49
N SER A 71 -22.46 -37.42 16.46
CA SER A 71 -22.79 -37.56 17.89
C SER A 71 -22.23 -36.43 18.72
N ASP A 72 -22.96 -36.02 19.75
CA ASP A 72 -22.46 -35.04 20.71
C ASP A 72 -21.36 -35.63 21.63
N ASP A 73 -21.26 -36.96 21.73
CA ASP A 73 -20.21 -37.62 22.53
C ASP A 73 -18.78 -37.44 21.97
N PHE A 74 -18.65 -36.93 20.73
CA PHE A 74 -17.33 -36.54 20.18
C PHE A 74 -16.65 -35.46 21.00
N ILE A 75 -17.37 -34.69 21.82
CA ILE A 75 -16.77 -33.72 22.76
C ILE A 75 -15.81 -34.41 23.76
N HIS A 76 -16.09 -35.66 24.14
CA HIS A 76 -15.21 -36.44 25.02
C HIS A 76 -13.98 -37.03 24.30
N ILE A 77 -14.04 -37.08 22.98
CA ILE A 77 -12.92 -37.50 22.13
C ILE A 77 -12.02 -36.33 21.82
N LEU A 78 -12.58 -35.20 21.35
CA LEU A 78 -11.89 -33.98 20.98
C LEU A 78 -11.71 -33.05 22.19
N ASP A 79 -11.06 -33.58 23.22
CA ASP A 79 -10.83 -32.87 24.47
C ASP A 79 -9.45 -32.17 24.52
N HIS A 80 -9.23 -31.43 25.58
CA HIS A 80 -8.00 -30.67 25.81
C HIS A 80 -6.74 -31.55 25.77
N THR A 81 -6.80 -32.78 26.28
CA THR A 81 -5.64 -33.70 26.30
C THR A 81 -5.23 -34.15 24.90
N LEU A 82 -6.21 -34.37 24.02
CA LEU A 82 -5.97 -34.68 22.61
C LEU A 82 -5.30 -33.49 21.91
N PHE A 83 -5.89 -32.28 22.02
CA PHE A 83 -5.36 -31.09 21.33
C PHE A 83 -3.96 -30.73 21.84
N GLN A 84 -3.71 -30.75 23.14
CA GLN A 84 -2.35 -30.56 23.69
C GLN A 84 -1.34 -31.57 23.10
N THR A 85 -1.74 -32.83 22.98
CA THR A 85 -0.89 -33.86 22.38
C THR A 85 -0.63 -33.58 20.90
N LEU A 86 -1.68 -33.20 20.14
CA LEU A 86 -1.55 -32.85 18.72
C LEU A 86 -0.60 -31.64 18.55
N PHE A 87 -0.77 -30.59 19.34
CA PHE A 87 0.04 -29.37 19.23
C PHE A 87 1.49 -29.58 19.68
N SER A 88 1.73 -30.42 20.69
CA SER A 88 3.08 -30.75 21.15
C SER A 88 3.97 -31.40 20.08
N ILE A 89 3.37 -32.03 19.06
CA ILE A 89 4.10 -32.68 17.96
C ILE A 89 4.14 -31.83 16.69
N VAL A 90 3.33 -30.77 16.60
CA VAL A 90 3.38 -29.85 15.46
C VAL A 90 4.75 -29.18 15.42
N SER A 91 5.46 -29.33 14.31
CA SER A 91 6.77 -28.73 14.09
C SER A 91 7.00 -28.42 12.62
N ALA A 92 7.95 -27.53 12.35
CA ALA A 92 8.30 -27.15 10.98
C ALA A 92 8.71 -28.35 10.10
N ASN A 93 9.35 -29.37 10.73
CA ASN A 93 9.89 -30.55 10.05
C ASN A 93 8.92 -31.74 10.02
N MET A 94 7.67 -31.56 10.48
CA MET A 94 6.66 -32.62 10.45
C MET A 94 6.33 -33.01 9.00
N SER A 95 5.99 -34.30 8.78
CA SER A 95 5.53 -34.77 7.47
C SER A 95 4.28 -34.02 7.02
N SER A 96 4.19 -33.69 5.73
CA SER A 96 3.06 -32.97 5.17
C SER A 96 1.72 -33.71 5.37
N GLU A 97 1.75 -35.05 5.32
CA GLU A 97 0.55 -35.89 5.53
C GLU A 97 0.01 -35.76 6.96
N THR A 98 0.89 -35.89 7.96
CA THR A 98 0.51 -35.73 9.37
C THR A 98 0.00 -34.32 9.66
N TYR A 99 0.69 -33.31 9.13
CA TYR A 99 0.29 -31.92 9.29
C TYR A 99 -1.11 -31.66 8.70
N LYS A 100 -1.37 -32.12 7.46
CA LYS A 100 -2.69 -32.04 6.83
C LYS A 100 -3.77 -32.74 7.65
N ALA A 101 -3.43 -33.87 8.24
CA ALA A 101 -4.37 -34.62 9.09
C ALA A 101 -4.72 -33.83 10.36
N ILE A 102 -3.71 -33.26 11.06
CA ILE A 102 -3.97 -32.43 12.23
C ILE A 102 -4.83 -31.23 11.84
N LEU A 103 -4.43 -30.48 10.82
CA LEU A 103 -5.18 -29.31 10.37
C LEU A 103 -6.63 -29.66 10.00
N LYS A 104 -6.84 -30.82 9.37
CA LYS A 104 -8.20 -31.31 9.04
C LYS A 104 -9.02 -31.60 10.30
N ILE A 105 -8.42 -32.20 11.34
CA ILE A 105 -9.10 -32.43 12.63
C ILE A 105 -9.55 -31.12 13.24
N LEU A 106 -8.66 -30.09 13.26
CA LEU A 106 -8.99 -28.77 13.82
C LEU A 106 -10.14 -28.11 13.06
N VAL A 107 -10.10 -28.14 11.71
CA VAL A 107 -11.17 -27.58 10.87
C VAL A 107 -12.51 -28.29 11.08
N ILE A 108 -12.49 -29.61 11.21
CA ILE A 108 -13.72 -30.39 11.45
C ILE A 108 -14.32 -30.05 12.82
N ASP A 109 -13.49 -29.97 13.85
CA ASP A 109 -13.94 -29.63 15.21
C ASP A 109 -14.58 -28.25 15.24
N ILE A 110 -13.84 -27.21 14.81
CA ILE A 110 -14.34 -25.82 14.86
C ILE A 110 -15.58 -25.59 13.99
N SER A 111 -15.76 -26.37 12.91
CA SER A 111 -16.96 -26.29 12.07
C SER A 111 -18.22 -26.79 12.77
N GLY A 112 -18.05 -27.64 13.78
CA GLY A 112 -19.18 -28.28 14.48
C GLY A 112 -19.90 -29.35 13.66
N ALA A 113 -19.37 -29.75 12.49
CA ALA A 113 -20.06 -30.63 11.53
C ALA A 113 -20.29 -32.09 12.01
N ILE A 114 -19.60 -32.50 13.06
CA ILE A 114 -19.69 -33.86 13.66
C ILE A 114 -20.68 -33.95 14.83
N PHE A 115 -21.22 -32.83 15.30
CA PHE A 115 -22.14 -32.78 16.40
C PHE A 115 -23.61 -32.89 15.91
N ARG A 116 -24.44 -33.62 16.67
CA ARG A 116 -25.84 -33.87 16.31
C ARG A 116 -26.76 -32.74 16.75
N ASN A 117 -26.53 -32.22 17.95
CA ASN A 117 -27.36 -31.17 18.52
C ASN A 117 -27.18 -29.87 17.75
N LYS A 118 -28.29 -29.22 17.40
CA LYS A 118 -28.26 -27.91 16.71
C LYS A 118 -27.86 -26.76 17.63
N ASP A 119 -27.96 -26.93 18.94
CA ASP A 119 -27.52 -25.95 19.91
C ASP A 119 -25.99 -25.87 19.88
N ASP A 120 -25.53 -24.78 19.33
CA ASP A 120 -24.09 -24.50 19.20
C ASP A 120 -23.63 -23.87 20.51
N LEU A 121 -22.89 -24.64 21.34
CA LEU A 121 -22.41 -24.25 22.66
C LEU A 121 -20.88 -24.05 22.62
N ILE A 122 -20.38 -23.04 23.35
CA ILE A 122 -18.94 -22.75 23.42
C ILE A 122 -18.14 -23.92 23.99
N ASP A 123 -18.71 -24.67 24.93
CA ASP A 123 -18.03 -25.80 25.61
C ASP A 123 -17.48 -26.85 24.64
N ARG A 124 -18.06 -26.97 23.45
CA ARG A 124 -17.58 -27.86 22.39
C ARG A 124 -16.23 -27.47 21.83
N TYR A 125 -15.96 -26.17 21.81
CA TYR A 125 -14.79 -25.55 21.16
C TYR A 125 -13.73 -25.09 22.17
N LEU A 126 -14.07 -24.93 23.45
CA LEU A 126 -13.14 -24.52 24.50
C LEU A 126 -11.86 -25.36 24.54
N PRO A 127 -11.91 -26.73 24.42
CA PRO A 127 -10.70 -27.53 24.41
C PRO A 127 -9.72 -27.12 23.31
N LEU A 128 -10.21 -26.81 22.12
CA LEU A 128 -9.39 -26.32 20.99
C LEU A 128 -8.86 -24.92 21.26
N PHE A 129 -9.73 -23.98 21.67
CA PHE A 129 -9.34 -22.61 21.93
C PHE A 129 -8.26 -22.48 23.00
N GLU A 130 -8.48 -23.13 24.14
CA GLU A 130 -7.55 -23.10 25.29
C GLU A 130 -6.21 -23.73 24.92
N SER A 131 -6.22 -24.86 24.22
CA SER A 131 -5.01 -25.51 23.75
C SER A 131 -4.22 -24.65 22.75
N LEU A 132 -4.91 -23.92 21.84
CA LEU A 132 -4.25 -22.99 20.92
C LEU A 132 -3.60 -21.81 21.66
N ILE A 133 -4.22 -21.31 22.74
CA ILE A 133 -3.63 -20.24 23.57
C ILE A 133 -2.39 -20.75 24.33
N GLU A 134 -2.39 -22.00 24.76
CA GLU A 134 -1.24 -22.62 25.41
C GLU A 134 -0.07 -22.90 24.44
N TYR A 135 -0.38 -23.21 23.19
CA TYR A 135 0.59 -23.56 22.13
C TYR A 135 0.57 -22.55 20.97
N LEU A 136 0.78 -21.26 21.26
CA LEU A 136 0.75 -20.19 20.25
C LEU A 136 1.74 -20.40 19.09
N ASP A 137 2.82 -21.14 19.29
CA ASP A 137 3.80 -21.47 18.24
C ASP A 137 3.17 -22.29 17.08
N VAL A 138 2.05 -22.95 17.32
CA VAL A 138 1.28 -23.62 16.26
C VAL A 138 0.79 -22.62 15.23
N ILE A 139 0.40 -21.41 15.64
CA ILE A 139 -0.01 -20.32 14.74
C ILE A 139 1.15 -19.90 13.83
N ASP A 140 2.39 -19.84 14.37
CA ASP A 140 3.58 -19.51 13.59
C ASP A 140 3.83 -20.55 12.50
N ILE A 141 3.67 -21.85 12.87
CA ILE A 141 3.84 -22.94 11.94
C ILE A 141 2.75 -22.93 10.86
N ILE A 142 1.48 -22.64 11.23
CA ILE A 142 0.37 -22.50 10.28
C ILE A 142 0.71 -21.40 9.27
N THR A 143 1.17 -20.24 9.73
CA THR A 143 1.56 -19.12 8.86
C THR A 143 2.74 -19.49 7.95
N ALA A 144 3.80 -20.09 8.51
CA ALA A 144 4.96 -20.51 7.74
C ALA A 144 4.62 -21.55 6.65
N LYS A 145 3.65 -22.43 6.92
CA LYS A 145 3.22 -23.46 5.96
C LYS A 145 2.40 -22.92 4.79
N LEU A 146 1.87 -21.69 4.84
CA LEU A 146 1.23 -21.05 3.69
C LEU A 146 2.19 -20.85 2.51
N PHE A 147 3.48 -20.66 2.77
CA PHE A 147 4.52 -20.52 1.73
C PHE A 147 4.83 -21.83 0.96
N LEU A 148 4.30 -22.97 1.39
CA LEU A 148 4.54 -24.26 0.70
C LEU A 148 3.72 -24.44 -0.59
N GLN A 149 2.82 -23.51 -0.92
CA GLN A 149 1.94 -23.55 -2.11
C GLN A 149 1.12 -24.85 -2.23
N ASP A 150 0.72 -25.42 -1.10
CA ASP A 150 -0.15 -26.59 -1.05
C ASP A 150 -1.60 -26.16 -0.81
N ASN A 151 -2.45 -26.25 -1.85
CA ASN A 151 -3.81 -25.75 -1.84
C ASN A 151 -4.65 -26.31 -0.66
N LYS A 152 -4.42 -27.57 -0.24
CA LYS A 152 -5.15 -28.16 0.88
C LYS A 152 -4.73 -27.57 2.23
N ILE A 153 -3.43 -27.31 2.40
CA ILE A 153 -2.91 -26.64 3.59
C ILE A 153 -3.44 -25.22 3.64
N THR A 154 -3.29 -24.49 2.54
CA THR A 154 -3.73 -23.09 2.43
C THR A 154 -5.23 -22.96 2.72
N PHE A 155 -6.08 -23.72 2.04
CA PHE A 155 -7.53 -23.69 2.24
C PHE A 155 -7.92 -24.00 3.69
N ASN A 156 -7.38 -25.10 4.27
CA ASN A 156 -7.71 -25.48 5.63
C ASN A 156 -7.18 -24.49 6.67
N SER A 157 -6.03 -23.85 6.44
CA SER A 157 -5.48 -22.81 7.32
C SER A 157 -6.38 -21.56 7.32
N ILE A 158 -6.80 -21.11 6.14
CA ILE A 158 -7.71 -19.96 6.00
C ILE A 158 -9.04 -20.30 6.68
N LYS A 159 -9.60 -21.47 6.38
CA LYS A 159 -10.88 -21.92 6.96
C LYS A 159 -10.81 -22.04 8.49
N LEU A 160 -9.73 -22.61 9.02
CA LEU A 160 -9.53 -22.71 10.47
C LEU A 160 -9.57 -21.34 11.13
N VAL A 161 -8.78 -20.39 10.64
CA VAL A 161 -8.71 -19.05 11.24
C VAL A 161 -10.05 -18.31 11.08
N THR A 162 -10.71 -18.43 9.93
CA THR A 162 -12.03 -17.84 9.69
C THR A 162 -13.06 -18.37 10.69
N ASP A 163 -13.12 -19.70 10.87
CA ASP A 163 -14.09 -20.34 11.77
C ASP A 163 -13.75 -20.03 13.24
N LEU A 164 -12.45 -19.97 13.62
CA LEU A 164 -12.02 -19.54 14.97
C LEU A 164 -12.50 -18.12 15.27
N ILE A 165 -12.33 -17.18 14.33
CA ILE A 165 -12.80 -15.81 14.50
C ILE A 165 -14.32 -15.78 14.65
N ASN A 166 -15.05 -16.41 13.73
CA ASN A 166 -16.52 -16.38 13.73
C ASN A 166 -17.11 -17.01 14.99
N LYS A 167 -16.55 -18.14 15.46
CA LYS A 167 -16.99 -18.78 16.71
C LYS A 167 -16.66 -17.92 17.93
N SER A 168 -15.46 -17.34 17.98
CA SER A 168 -15.08 -16.45 19.08
C SER A 168 -15.98 -15.24 19.19
N LEU A 169 -16.32 -14.61 18.04
CA LEU A 169 -17.25 -13.47 18.02
C LEU A 169 -18.66 -13.87 18.43
N LYS A 170 -19.14 -15.05 17.98
CA LYS A 170 -20.45 -15.56 18.34
C LYS A 170 -20.62 -15.78 19.83
N PHE A 171 -19.58 -16.25 20.51
CA PHE A 171 -19.60 -16.58 21.94
C PHE A 171 -18.93 -15.55 22.84
N GLU A 172 -18.51 -14.39 22.28
CA GLU A 172 -17.80 -13.34 23.00
C GLU A 172 -16.57 -13.89 23.77
N TYR A 173 -15.84 -14.82 23.15
CA TYR A 173 -14.71 -15.47 23.78
C TYR A 173 -13.49 -14.56 23.85
N SER A 174 -13.14 -14.12 25.05
CA SER A 174 -12.06 -13.14 25.27
C SER A 174 -10.65 -13.62 24.86
N GLY A 175 -10.44 -14.94 24.77
CA GLY A 175 -9.17 -15.53 24.30
C GLY A 175 -8.82 -15.19 22.85
N ILE A 176 -9.82 -14.73 22.05
CA ILE A 176 -9.58 -14.25 20.68
C ILE A 176 -8.58 -13.11 20.63
N ILE A 177 -8.48 -12.27 21.66
CA ILE A 177 -7.53 -11.18 21.77
C ILE A 177 -6.08 -11.72 21.71
N THR A 178 -5.80 -12.79 22.46
CA THR A 178 -4.47 -13.43 22.45
C THR A 178 -4.16 -14.07 21.10
N LEU A 179 -5.13 -14.79 20.52
CA LEU A 179 -4.99 -15.42 19.20
C LEU A 179 -4.79 -14.38 18.10
N THR A 180 -5.60 -13.31 18.08
CA THR A 180 -5.46 -12.20 17.11
C THR A 180 -4.12 -11.49 17.25
N GLY A 181 -3.70 -11.22 18.48
CA GLY A 181 -2.41 -10.62 18.75
C GLY A 181 -1.25 -11.47 18.21
N ARG A 182 -1.37 -12.82 18.21
CA ARG A 182 -0.36 -13.71 17.60
C ARG A 182 -0.49 -13.75 16.09
N LEU A 183 -1.69 -13.87 15.53
CA LEU A 183 -1.94 -13.87 14.08
C LEU A 183 -1.41 -12.58 13.42
N LYS A 184 -1.68 -11.41 14.01
CA LYS A 184 -1.10 -10.14 13.55
C LYS A 184 0.43 -10.13 13.71
N HIS A 185 0.95 -10.63 14.84
CA HIS A 185 2.39 -10.66 15.10
C HIS A 185 3.19 -11.47 14.06
N VAL A 186 2.64 -12.59 13.59
CA VAL A 186 3.27 -13.44 12.55
C VAL A 186 2.84 -13.09 11.13
N THR A 187 2.14 -11.98 10.94
CA THR A 187 1.68 -11.49 9.64
C THR A 187 0.79 -12.48 8.86
N PHE A 188 -0.02 -13.28 9.56
CA PHE A 188 -0.89 -14.28 8.92
C PHE A 188 -1.82 -13.64 7.88
N PHE A 189 -2.50 -12.55 8.25
CA PHE A 189 -3.49 -11.91 7.40
C PHE A 189 -2.88 -11.34 6.11
N SER A 190 -1.79 -10.60 6.21
CA SER A 190 -1.09 -10.06 5.03
C SER A 190 -0.47 -11.18 4.16
N THR A 191 0.01 -12.26 4.78
CA THR A 191 0.48 -13.44 4.04
C THR A 191 -0.65 -14.06 3.22
N VAL A 192 -1.87 -14.18 3.78
CA VAL A 192 -3.04 -14.66 3.04
C VAL A 192 -3.47 -13.64 1.98
N GLY A 193 -3.41 -12.34 2.27
CA GLY A 193 -3.70 -11.28 1.31
C GLY A 193 -2.84 -11.36 0.03
N ASN A 194 -1.59 -11.78 0.16
CA ASN A 194 -0.68 -11.97 -0.97
C ASN A 194 -0.99 -13.21 -1.83
N LEU A 195 -1.92 -14.08 -1.40
CA LEU A 195 -2.33 -15.27 -2.17
C LEU A 195 -3.46 -14.98 -3.17
N LEU A 196 -3.87 -13.74 -3.36
CA LEU A 196 -4.95 -13.35 -4.28
C LEU A 196 -4.63 -13.64 -5.76
N GLU A 197 -3.38 -13.88 -6.10
CA GLU A 197 -2.96 -14.28 -7.46
C GLU A 197 -3.23 -15.77 -7.79
N THR A 198 -3.81 -16.53 -6.84
CA THR A 198 -4.11 -17.95 -7.08
C THR A 198 -5.30 -18.13 -8.02
N ASP A 199 -5.25 -19.15 -8.90
CA ASP A 199 -6.36 -19.54 -9.78
C ASP A 199 -7.40 -20.45 -9.08
N ASP A 200 -7.16 -20.88 -7.84
CA ASP A 200 -8.04 -21.79 -7.10
C ASP A 200 -9.24 -21.05 -6.51
N LYS A 201 -10.41 -21.26 -7.12
CA LYS A 201 -11.66 -20.61 -6.72
C LYS A 201 -12.04 -20.88 -5.26
N THR A 202 -11.70 -22.05 -4.72
CA THR A 202 -12.05 -22.39 -3.33
C THR A 202 -11.19 -21.63 -2.33
N ILE A 203 -9.94 -21.37 -2.68
CA ILE A 203 -9.03 -20.51 -1.89
C ILE A 203 -9.52 -19.07 -1.96
N LEU A 204 -9.87 -18.56 -3.14
CA LEU A 204 -10.38 -17.19 -3.30
C LEU A 204 -11.67 -16.98 -2.50
N GLU A 205 -12.62 -17.91 -2.53
CA GLU A 205 -13.83 -17.86 -1.68
C GLU A 205 -13.47 -17.88 -0.19
N GLY A 206 -12.49 -18.70 0.20
CA GLY A 206 -11.97 -18.73 1.56
C GLY A 206 -11.38 -17.39 2.01
N ILE A 207 -10.63 -16.73 1.12
CA ILE A 207 -10.05 -15.40 1.39
C ILE A 207 -11.15 -14.35 1.56
N GLU A 208 -12.19 -14.34 0.72
CA GLU A 208 -13.31 -13.40 0.87
C GLU A 208 -14.05 -13.61 2.20
N ASN A 209 -14.27 -14.86 2.60
CA ASN A 209 -14.85 -15.16 3.91
C ASN A 209 -13.95 -14.69 5.06
N LEU A 210 -12.63 -14.84 4.94
CA LEU A 210 -11.68 -14.36 5.94
C LEU A 210 -11.68 -12.83 6.03
N LYS A 211 -11.75 -12.11 4.90
CA LYS A 211 -11.84 -10.63 4.89
C LYS A 211 -13.03 -10.15 5.72
N VAL A 212 -14.21 -10.75 5.48
CA VAL A 212 -15.42 -10.40 6.23
C VAL A 212 -15.27 -10.71 7.73
N ALA A 213 -14.73 -11.87 8.07
CA ALA A 213 -14.52 -12.27 9.46
C ALA A 213 -13.49 -11.36 10.15
N TYR A 214 -12.38 -11.04 9.48
CA TYR A 214 -11.33 -10.19 10.01
C TYR A 214 -11.80 -8.75 10.23
N PHE A 215 -12.58 -8.20 9.31
CA PHE A 215 -13.14 -6.87 9.51
C PHE A 215 -14.12 -6.83 10.69
N LYS A 216 -15.02 -7.81 10.81
CA LYS A 216 -15.90 -7.92 11.98
C LYS A 216 -15.12 -8.06 13.29
N LEU A 217 -14.01 -8.77 13.27
CA LEU A 217 -13.12 -8.88 14.43
C LEU A 217 -12.51 -7.52 14.79
N ASN A 218 -12.01 -6.77 13.81
CA ASN A 218 -11.46 -5.43 14.05
C ASN A 218 -12.54 -4.48 14.60
N GLN A 219 -13.77 -4.51 14.08
CA GLN A 219 -14.89 -3.75 14.63
C GLN A 219 -15.23 -4.13 16.08
N TYR A 220 -15.17 -5.43 16.41
CA TYR A 220 -15.36 -5.90 17.78
C TYR A 220 -14.24 -5.39 18.71
N LEU A 221 -13.00 -5.53 18.29
CA LEU A 221 -11.82 -5.09 19.06
C LEU A 221 -11.76 -3.56 19.22
N GLN A 222 -12.28 -2.78 18.25
CA GLN A 222 -12.41 -1.33 18.35
C GLN A 222 -13.44 -0.89 19.39
N LYS A 223 -14.45 -1.69 19.65
CA LYS A 223 -15.46 -1.41 20.69
C LYS A 223 -15.08 -1.96 22.06
N THR A 224 -14.06 -2.82 22.12
CA THR A 224 -13.65 -3.48 23.36
C THR A 224 -12.63 -2.61 24.11
N GLN A 225 -13.01 -2.15 25.32
CA GLN A 225 -12.15 -1.44 26.25
C GLN A 225 -11.34 -2.42 27.10
N PHE A 226 -10.26 -1.95 27.73
CA PHE A 226 -9.46 -2.77 28.63
C PHE A 226 -10.23 -3.12 29.91
N ASP A 227 -10.23 -4.41 30.25
CA ASP A 227 -10.70 -4.95 31.52
C ASP A 227 -9.60 -5.82 32.13
N LEU A 228 -8.97 -5.33 33.19
CA LEU A 228 -7.86 -6.05 33.83
C LEU A 228 -8.30 -7.29 34.63
N SER A 229 -9.59 -7.57 34.77
CA SER A 229 -10.06 -8.85 35.31
C SER A 229 -9.85 -10.01 34.30
N ILE A 230 -9.70 -9.67 33.02
CA ILE A 230 -9.57 -10.63 31.93
C ILE A 230 -8.09 -10.83 31.60
N LYS A 231 -7.61 -12.08 31.67
CA LYS A 231 -6.19 -12.45 31.44
C LYS A 231 -5.67 -12.05 30.06
N SER A 232 -6.48 -12.18 29.01
CA SER A 232 -6.08 -11.82 27.64
C SER A 232 -5.82 -10.31 27.49
N HIS A 233 -6.59 -9.46 28.18
CA HIS A 233 -6.40 -8.01 28.23
C HIS A 233 -5.11 -7.64 28.97
N GLN A 234 -4.85 -8.28 30.13
CA GLN A 234 -3.57 -8.09 30.85
C GLN A 234 -2.38 -8.48 29.97
N THR A 235 -2.48 -9.61 29.28
CA THR A 235 -1.42 -10.09 28.37
C THR A 235 -1.21 -9.10 27.23
N MET A 236 -2.29 -8.55 26.63
CA MET A 236 -2.18 -7.56 25.57
C MET A 236 -1.50 -6.28 26.05
N LEU A 237 -1.90 -5.77 27.20
CA LEU A 237 -1.29 -4.58 27.82
C LEU A 237 0.21 -4.78 28.06
N ASN A 238 0.59 -5.90 28.67
CA ASN A 238 2.00 -6.19 28.93
C ASN A 238 2.81 -6.32 27.62
N ASN A 239 2.25 -6.99 26.62
CA ASN A 239 2.90 -7.10 25.31
C ASN A 239 3.06 -5.76 24.60
N LEU A 240 2.12 -4.83 24.73
CA LEU A 240 2.26 -3.47 24.20
C LEU A 240 3.46 -2.77 24.84
N PHE A 241 3.54 -2.82 26.18
CA PHE A 241 4.59 -2.10 26.91
C PHE A 241 6.00 -2.66 26.68
N ILE A 242 6.17 -3.94 26.32
CA ILE A 242 7.48 -4.48 25.89
C ILE A 242 8.06 -3.69 24.72
N TYR A 243 7.20 -3.29 23.77
CA TYR A 243 7.64 -2.52 22.60
C TYR A 243 7.63 -1.02 22.86
N LEU A 244 6.62 -0.52 23.54
CA LEU A 244 6.46 0.92 23.79
C LEU A 244 7.61 1.46 24.63
N GLU A 245 7.99 0.77 25.71
CA GLU A 245 9.09 1.17 26.60
C GLU A 245 10.42 1.35 25.87
N THR A 246 10.68 0.57 24.83
CA THR A 246 11.96 0.56 24.10
C THR A 246 11.94 1.28 22.77
N SER A 247 10.79 1.84 22.38
CA SER A 247 10.61 2.46 21.04
C SER A 247 10.57 3.99 21.09
N LEU A 248 10.50 4.61 22.27
CA LEU A 248 10.39 6.05 22.40
C LEU A 248 11.74 6.79 22.40
N ASN A 249 12.86 6.07 22.40
CA ASN A 249 14.19 6.67 22.27
C ASN A 249 15.07 5.86 21.30
N GLU A 250 16.12 6.50 20.79
CA GLU A 250 17.03 5.89 19.82
C GLU A 250 17.89 4.76 20.40
N TYR A 251 18.08 4.75 21.73
CA TYR A 251 18.96 3.81 22.43
C TYR A 251 18.27 2.48 22.77
N GLY A 252 16.93 2.39 22.61
CA GLY A 252 16.16 1.22 23.00
C GLY A 252 16.17 0.95 24.51
N THR A 253 16.45 1.97 25.30
CA THR A 253 16.40 1.93 26.77
C THR A 253 14.98 2.17 27.27
N PRO A 254 14.64 1.78 28.52
CA PRO A 254 13.33 2.08 29.10
C PRO A 254 13.01 3.58 29.03
N ALA A 255 11.85 3.89 28.47
CA ALA A 255 11.40 5.26 28.27
C ALA A 255 11.19 6.00 29.60
N THR A 256 11.59 7.26 29.62
CA THR A 256 11.35 8.18 30.74
C THR A 256 9.93 8.72 30.72
N THR A 257 9.48 9.25 31.86
CA THR A 257 8.16 9.91 31.94
C THR A 257 8.03 11.06 30.94
N GLU A 258 9.11 11.82 30.72
CA GLU A 258 9.11 12.92 29.76
C GLU A 258 8.95 12.44 28.32
N GLU A 259 9.61 11.33 27.92
CA GLU A 259 9.45 10.73 26.59
C GLU A 259 8.02 10.21 26.37
N TYR A 260 7.38 9.65 27.41
CA TYR A 260 5.96 9.29 27.34
C TYR A 260 5.06 10.50 27.13
N ILE A 261 5.26 11.58 27.89
CA ILE A 261 4.47 12.81 27.75
C ILE A 261 4.65 13.41 26.36
N ARG A 262 5.87 13.46 25.84
CA ARG A 262 6.15 13.92 24.47
C ARG A 262 5.46 13.08 23.42
N ALA A 263 5.35 11.78 23.59
CA ALA A 263 4.63 10.89 22.68
C ALA A 263 3.09 10.97 22.80
N GLY A 264 2.58 11.84 23.69
CA GLY A 264 1.14 12.07 23.88
C GLY A 264 0.49 11.18 24.94
N PHE A 265 1.29 10.51 25.81
CA PHE A 265 0.78 9.81 27.00
C PHE A 265 0.76 10.75 28.20
N THR A 266 0.21 10.25 29.33
CA THR A 266 0.29 10.93 30.62
C THR A 266 1.51 10.46 31.41
N ASP A 267 1.72 11.05 32.58
CA ASP A 267 2.72 10.64 33.59
C ASP A 267 2.57 9.17 34.05
N ASN A 268 1.34 8.63 33.93
CA ASN A 268 1.05 7.22 34.15
C ASN A 268 0.57 6.56 32.84
N PRO A 269 1.50 6.17 31.93
CA PRO A 269 1.14 5.70 30.60
C PRO A 269 0.32 4.40 30.61
N ARG A 270 0.52 3.52 31.62
CA ARG A 270 -0.28 2.29 31.73
C ARG A 270 -1.74 2.58 32.06
N GLN A 271 -1.98 3.48 33.01
CA GLN A 271 -3.34 3.88 33.37
C GLN A 271 -4.04 4.60 32.21
N PHE A 272 -3.30 5.48 31.52
CA PHE A 272 -3.79 6.17 30.33
C PHE A 272 -4.24 5.19 29.24
N VAL A 273 -3.45 4.15 28.94
CA VAL A 273 -3.82 3.13 27.94
C VAL A 273 -5.07 2.36 28.36
N ILE A 274 -5.19 1.98 29.64
CA ILE A 274 -6.37 1.25 30.15
C ILE A 274 -7.64 2.09 29.99
N GLU A 275 -7.58 3.39 30.24
CA GLU A 275 -8.74 4.28 30.23
C GLU A 275 -9.10 4.80 28.83
N SER A 276 -8.11 4.96 27.95
CA SER A 276 -8.30 5.66 26.67
C SER A 276 -8.21 4.76 25.43
N PHE A 277 -7.55 3.59 25.53
CA PHE A 277 -7.32 2.74 24.37
C PHE A 277 -8.36 1.64 24.25
N THR A 278 -8.75 1.37 23.03
CA THR A 278 -9.41 0.12 22.67
C THR A 278 -8.39 -1.00 22.48
N ILE A 279 -8.84 -2.25 22.48
CA ILE A 279 -7.95 -3.40 22.24
C ILE A 279 -7.36 -3.34 20.83
N LEU A 280 -8.12 -2.91 19.81
CA LEU A 280 -7.61 -2.76 18.45
C LEU A 280 -6.51 -1.71 18.39
N LEU A 281 -6.74 -0.54 18.96
CA LEU A 281 -5.76 0.56 19.01
C LEU A 281 -4.44 0.11 19.66
N ALA A 282 -4.52 -0.64 20.77
CA ALA A 282 -3.35 -1.19 21.43
C ALA A 282 -2.60 -2.22 20.56
N MET A 283 -3.33 -3.04 19.79
CA MET A 283 -2.74 -3.96 18.83
C MET A 283 -2.04 -3.24 17.69
N ASP A 284 -2.68 -2.21 17.12
CA ASP A 284 -2.14 -1.44 16.01
C ASP A 284 -0.88 -0.69 16.42
N LEU A 285 -0.90 -0.03 17.59
CA LEU A 285 0.30 0.61 18.13
C LEU A 285 1.42 -0.41 18.38
N LYS A 286 1.12 -1.56 18.99
CA LYS A 286 2.12 -2.61 19.23
C LYS A 286 2.76 -3.10 17.92
N ILE A 287 1.97 -3.41 16.89
CA ILE A 287 2.46 -3.91 15.60
C ILE A 287 3.30 -2.85 14.92
N PHE A 288 2.83 -1.60 14.93
CA PHE A 288 3.56 -0.46 14.39
C PHE A 288 4.93 -0.28 15.06
N LEU A 289 5.00 -0.36 16.40
CA LEU A 289 6.25 -0.20 17.15
C LEU A 289 7.20 -1.41 17.02
N LYS A 290 6.65 -2.62 16.79
CA LYS A 290 7.45 -3.84 16.64
C LYS A 290 8.42 -3.74 15.47
N ASP A 291 7.98 -3.19 14.36
CA ASP A 291 8.70 -3.26 13.08
C ASP A 291 8.68 -1.91 12.33
N PRO A 292 9.08 -0.80 12.97
CA PRO A 292 9.14 0.46 12.26
C PRO A 292 10.28 0.39 11.25
N ASN A 293 10.03 0.88 10.03
CA ASN A 293 11.08 1.13 9.07
C ASN A 293 12.16 2.02 9.74
N PHE A 294 13.45 1.70 9.53
CA PHE A 294 14.57 2.43 10.10
C PHE A 294 14.47 3.94 9.82
N THR A 295 14.05 4.32 8.63
CA THR A 295 13.86 5.72 8.23
C THR A 295 12.77 6.40 9.05
N PHE A 296 11.62 5.72 9.28
CA PHE A 296 10.56 6.22 10.14
C PHE A 296 11.08 6.39 11.57
N LYS A 297 11.70 5.35 12.11
CA LYS A 297 12.21 5.36 13.49
C LYS A 297 13.17 6.51 13.73
N LYS A 298 14.09 6.75 12.80
CA LYS A 298 15.04 7.87 12.87
C LYS A 298 14.31 9.22 12.89
N ARG A 299 13.39 9.46 11.95
CA ARG A 299 12.61 10.70 11.89
C ARG A 299 11.76 10.91 13.14
N PHE A 300 11.12 9.85 13.61
CA PHE A 300 10.30 9.90 14.82
C PHE A 300 11.11 10.28 16.06
N HIS A 301 12.29 9.71 16.23
CA HIS A 301 13.18 10.06 17.33
C HIS A 301 13.75 11.48 17.20
N GLU A 302 14.11 11.90 15.99
CA GLU A 302 14.52 13.28 15.73
C GLU A 302 13.40 14.25 16.13
N GLU A 303 12.16 13.94 15.78
CA GLU A 303 11.01 14.77 16.14
C GLU A 303 10.73 14.79 17.65
N LEU A 304 10.82 13.64 18.32
CA LEU A 304 10.66 13.57 19.78
C LEU A 304 11.77 14.31 20.54
N MET A 305 13.00 14.32 20.04
CA MET A 305 14.16 14.88 20.75
C MET A 305 14.45 16.34 20.40
N MET A 306 14.24 16.72 19.13
CA MET A 306 14.70 18.00 18.59
C MET A 306 13.59 19.05 18.48
N SER A 307 12.32 18.63 18.42
CA SER A 307 11.24 19.59 18.32
C SER A 307 10.88 20.21 19.67
N ASP A 308 10.45 21.45 19.63
CA ASP A 308 9.82 22.12 20.76
C ASP A 308 8.59 21.34 21.22
N HIS A 309 8.26 21.41 22.51
CA HIS A 309 7.10 20.69 23.08
C HIS A 309 5.78 20.95 22.33
N THR A 310 5.63 22.10 21.70
CA THR A 310 4.46 22.46 20.90
C THR A 310 4.41 21.79 19.54
N ARG A 311 5.52 21.21 19.05
CA ARG A 311 5.65 20.60 17.72
C ARG A 311 5.93 19.11 17.73
N THR A 312 6.03 18.51 18.89
CA THR A 312 6.28 17.08 19.04
C THR A 312 5.17 16.27 18.34
N PHE A 313 5.54 15.24 17.57
CA PHE A 313 4.56 14.39 16.89
C PHE A 313 3.68 13.64 17.90
N PRO A 314 2.37 13.83 17.88
CA PRO A 314 1.45 13.28 18.87
C PRO A 314 1.11 11.81 18.56
N LEU A 315 2.02 10.89 18.82
CA LEU A 315 1.91 9.47 18.49
C LEU A 315 0.57 8.85 18.91
N CYS A 316 0.13 9.09 20.16
CA CYS A 316 -1.12 8.53 20.67
C CYS A 316 -2.35 9.01 19.92
N GLN A 317 -2.44 10.32 19.67
CA GLN A 317 -3.58 10.89 18.95
C GLN A 317 -3.57 10.46 17.48
N PHE A 318 -2.38 10.40 16.89
CA PHE A 318 -2.23 10.02 15.49
C PHE A 318 -2.60 8.57 15.25
N ILE A 319 -2.12 7.63 16.07
CA ILE A 319 -2.49 6.20 15.91
C ILE A 319 -3.97 5.96 16.20
N SER A 320 -4.57 6.70 17.14
CA SER A 320 -6.01 6.62 17.40
C SER A 320 -6.83 7.03 16.18
N LYS A 321 -6.55 8.22 15.62
CA LYS A 321 -7.23 8.69 14.40
C LYS A 321 -6.94 7.79 13.19
N CYS A 322 -5.75 7.21 13.11
CA CYS A 322 -5.41 6.24 12.07
C CYS A 322 -6.28 4.99 12.15
N THR A 323 -6.44 4.41 13.33
CA THR A 323 -7.30 3.23 13.54
C THR A 323 -8.76 3.55 13.21
N ASP A 324 -9.27 4.70 13.67
CA ASP A 324 -10.63 5.17 13.38
C ASP A 324 -10.85 5.38 11.88
N LEU A 325 -9.91 6.04 11.20
CA LEU A 325 -9.95 6.27 9.74
C LEU A 325 -10.14 4.95 8.97
N TRP A 326 -9.36 3.92 9.29
CA TRP A 326 -9.45 2.65 8.58
C TRP A 326 -10.71 1.86 8.92
N ILE A 327 -11.20 1.94 10.16
CA ILE A 327 -12.53 1.37 10.51
C ILE A 327 -13.62 2.05 9.68
N ASP A 328 -13.62 3.38 9.59
CA ASP A 328 -14.64 4.14 8.88
C ASP A 328 -14.61 3.87 7.35
N ILE A 329 -13.42 3.82 6.75
CA ILE A 329 -13.26 3.50 5.32
C ILE A 329 -13.78 2.10 5.02
N PHE A 330 -13.41 1.09 5.83
CA PHE A 330 -13.85 -0.27 5.60
C PHE A 330 -15.32 -0.52 5.96
N ASP A 331 -15.91 0.30 6.80
CA ASP A 331 -17.36 0.26 7.05
C ASP A 331 -18.14 0.75 5.82
N LYS A 332 -17.56 1.68 5.07
CA LYS A 332 -18.06 2.18 3.78
C LYS A 332 -17.59 1.33 2.57
N LYS A 333 -17.58 0.01 2.72
CA LYS A 333 -17.06 -0.94 1.71
C LYS A 333 -17.68 -0.78 0.32
N ASP A 334 -18.91 -0.30 0.22
CA ASP A 334 -19.63 -0.10 -1.04
C ASP A 334 -19.13 1.15 -1.78
N GLU A 335 -18.56 2.12 -1.05
CA GLU A 335 -17.91 3.32 -1.59
C GLU A 335 -16.43 3.07 -1.92
N PHE A 336 -15.78 2.17 -1.18
CA PHE A 336 -14.35 1.84 -1.29
C PHE A 336 -14.09 0.34 -1.59
N PRO A 337 -14.66 -0.23 -2.67
CA PRO A 337 -14.53 -1.66 -2.94
C PRO A 337 -13.10 -2.12 -3.24
N MET A 338 -12.29 -1.31 -3.93
CA MET A 338 -10.90 -1.66 -4.24
C MET A 338 -10.02 -1.64 -2.98
N ILE A 339 -10.18 -0.63 -2.14
CA ILE A 339 -9.48 -0.52 -0.86
C ILE A 339 -9.92 -1.64 0.09
N TYR A 340 -11.23 -1.96 0.15
CA TYR A 340 -11.74 -3.08 0.96
C TYR A 340 -11.11 -4.41 0.55
N SER A 341 -10.75 -4.58 -0.72
CA SER A 341 -10.06 -5.80 -1.18
C SER A 341 -8.73 -6.03 -0.45
N SER A 342 -8.10 -4.99 0.08
CA SER A 342 -6.82 -5.00 0.80
C SER A 342 -6.96 -5.08 2.33
N VAL A 343 -8.16 -5.33 2.88
CA VAL A 343 -8.41 -5.34 4.34
C VAL A 343 -7.47 -6.29 5.12
N LEU A 344 -6.99 -7.36 4.49
CA LEU A 344 -6.03 -8.28 5.10
C LEU A 344 -4.62 -7.68 5.25
N SER A 345 -4.32 -6.61 4.52
CA SER A 345 -3.08 -5.83 4.62
C SER A 345 -3.19 -4.66 5.62
N TRP A 346 -4.02 -4.81 6.65
CA TRP A 346 -4.30 -3.79 7.68
C TRP A 346 -3.04 -3.15 8.27
N ASP A 347 -2.05 -3.96 8.59
CA ASP A 347 -0.80 -3.48 9.21
C ASP A 347 -0.03 -2.56 8.25
N LEU A 348 -0.05 -2.84 6.94
CA LEU A 348 0.55 -2.00 5.91
C LEU A 348 -0.16 -0.65 5.79
N MET A 349 -1.48 -0.64 5.89
CA MET A 349 -2.27 0.60 5.82
C MET A 349 -2.07 1.49 7.03
N VAL A 350 -2.03 0.90 8.23
CA VAL A 350 -1.66 1.64 9.46
C VAL A 350 -0.27 2.22 9.33
N TYR A 351 0.71 1.44 8.84
CA TYR A 351 2.06 1.91 8.63
C TYR A 351 2.11 3.06 7.60
N TYR A 352 1.42 2.94 6.48
CA TYR A 352 1.32 3.98 5.46
C TYR A 352 0.81 5.30 6.03
N THR A 353 -0.32 5.25 6.77
CA THR A 353 -0.92 6.44 7.38
C THR A 353 0.00 7.08 8.40
N MET A 354 0.62 6.29 9.28
CA MET A 354 1.52 6.79 10.30
C MET A 354 2.80 7.41 9.71
N ASN A 355 3.37 6.77 8.68
CA ASN A 355 4.57 7.28 8.02
C ASN A 355 4.30 8.59 7.27
N ASN A 356 3.23 8.63 6.46
CA ASN A 356 2.84 9.83 5.74
C ASN A 356 2.43 10.94 6.70
N GLY A 357 1.71 10.60 7.76
CA GLY A 357 1.32 11.54 8.78
C GLY A 357 2.50 12.20 9.49
N LEU A 358 3.53 11.43 9.87
CA LEU A 358 4.75 11.97 10.48
C LEU A 358 5.45 12.96 9.56
N ILE A 359 5.56 12.63 8.27
CA ILE A 359 6.27 13.50 7.32
C ILE A 359 5.45 14.75 7.02
N LEU A 360 4.13 14.62 6.84
CA LEU A 360 3.26 15.79 6.69
C LEU A 360 3.31 16.68 7.93
N TRP A 361 3.34 16.09 9.14
CA TRP A 361 3.51 16.83 10.38
C TRP A 361 4.78 17.68 10.40
N GLN A 362 5.91 17.09 9.99
CA GLN A 362 7.19 17.81 9.91
C GLN A 362 7.20 18.89 8.83
N GLU A 363 6.74 18.57 7.62
CA GLU A 363 6.78 19.48 6.48
C GLU A 363 5.85 20.67 6.64
N THR A 364 4.66 20.46 7.23
CA THR A 364 3.70 21.53 7.47
C THR A 364 4.00 22.33 8.73
N ARG A 365 4.99 21.90 9.53
CA ARG A 365 5.31 22.45 10.84
C ARG A 365 4.09 22.54 11.76
N ALA A 366 3.25 21.52 11.71
CA ALA A 366 2.04 21.40 12.50
C ALA A 366 2.32 21.55 14.02
N GLN A 367 1.35 22.01 14.77
CA GLN A 367 1.47 22.33 16.19
C GLN A 367 0.43 21.58 17.03
N LEU A 368 0.83 21.12 18.21
CA LEU A 368 -0.07 20.42 19.15
C LEU A 368 -1.21 21.30 19.66
N ASP A 369 -0.92 22.59 19.85
CA ASP A 369 -1.88 23.57 20.36
C ASP A 369 -2.98 23.88 19.32
N ASN A 370 -2.69 23.62 18.05
CA ASN A 370 -3.64 23.77 16.96
C ASN A 370 -4.32 22.43 16.66
N ARG A 371 -5.48 22.17 17.24
CA ARG A 371 -6.27 20.96 17.02
C ARG A 371 -6.66 20.75 15.54
N VAL A 372 -6.70 21.82 14.78
CA VAL A 372 -7.04 21.83 13.35
C VAL A 372 -5.95 21.15 12.51
N ASP A 373 -4.68 21.26 12.88
CA ASP A 373 -3.55 20.74 12.10
C ASP A 373 -3.61 19.22 11.93
N ILE A 374 -3.95 18.47 12.99
CA ILE A 374 -4.15 17.01 12.90
C ILE A 374 -5.32 16.68 11.97
N ALA A 375 -6.43 17.42 12.10
CA ALA A 375 -7.61 17.20 11.28
C ALA A 375 -7.31 17.44 9.79
N LYS A 376 -6.58 18.50 9.45
CA LYS A 376 -6.14 18.81 8.08
C LYS A 376 -5.26 17.70 7.49
N ILE A 377 -4.31 17.17 8.25
CA ILE A 377 -3.45 16.07 7.79
C ILE A 377 -4.31 14.84 7.49
N PHE A 378 -5.23 14.46 8.38
CA PHE A 378 -6.11 13.32 8.15
C PHE A 378 -7.07 13.54 6.99
N GLN A 379 -7.59 14.76 6.79
CA GLN A 379 -8.40 15.10 5.62
C GLN A 379 -7.61 14.93 4.32
N LEU A 380 -6.37 15.40 4.28
CA LEU A 380 -5.49 15.22 3.12
C LEU A 380 -5.20 13.74 2.82
N LEU A 381 -4.94 12.95 3.87
CA LEU A 381 -4.74 11.50 3.73
C LEU A 381 -6.01 10.82 3.23
N TYR A 382 -7.18 11.20 3.75
CA TYR A 382 -8.47 10.67 3.30
C TYR A 382 -8.72 10.97 1.82
N CYS A 383 -8.54 12.22 1.38
CA CYS A 383 -8.69 12.59 -0.03
C CYS A 383 -7.71 11.84 -0.95
N ASN A 384 -6.48 11.61 -0.50
CA ASN A 384 -5.53 10.78 -1.25
C ASN A 384 -5.99 9.32 -1.36
N ILE A 385 -6.57 8.77 -0.30
CA ILE A 385 -7.15 7.42 -0.30
C ILE A 385 -8.33 7.33 -1.27
N GLU A 386 -9.21 8.35 -1.31
CA GLU A 386 -10.30 8.43 -2.29
C GLU A 386 -9.78 8.43 -3.74
N GLU A 387 -8.68 9.12 -4.00
CA GLU A 387 -8.08 9.15 -5.34
C GLU A 387 -7.47 7.79 -5.73
N ILE A 388 -6.86 7.08 -4.76
CA ILE A 388 -6.39 5.70 -4.97
C ILE A 388 -7.57 4.80 -5.33
N GLU A 389 -8.72 4.90 -4.62
CA GLU A 389 -9.94 4.16 -4.96
C GLU A 389 -10.41 4.46 -6.38
N LYS A 390 -10.51 5.75 -6.76
CA LYS A 390 -10.93 6.18 -8.10
C LYS A 390 -9.97 5.69 -9.21
N SER A 391 -8.69 5.52 -8.90
CA SER A 391 -7.70 4.98 -9.85
C SER A 391 -7.92 3.50 -10.16
N GLY A 392 -8.75 2.78 -9.40
CA GLY A 392 -9.01 1.36 -9.53
C GLY A 392 -7.83 0.47 -9.12
N LYS A 393 -6.82 1.01 -8.45
CA LYS A 393 -5.69 0.26 -7.91
C LYS A 393 -6.00 -0.21 -6.49
N ARG A 394 -5.46 -1.36 -6.12
CA ARG A 394 -5.47 -1.79 -4.73
C ARG A 394 -4.50 -0.92 -3.93
N ILE A 395 -4.84 -0.61 -2.68
CA ILE A 395 -4.00 0.28 -1.87
C ILE A 395 -2.64 -0.35 -1.54
N ASP A 396 -2.57 -1.65 -1.32
CA ASP A 396 -1.31 -2.37 -1.09
C ASP A 396 -0.40 -2.34 -2.33
N GLU A 397 -0.96 -2.42 -3.53
CA GLU A 397 -0.21 -2.25 -4.79
C GLU A 397 0.25 -0.80 -4.98
N ALA A 398 -0.62 0.18 -4.71
CA ALA A 398 -0.27 1.59 -4.81
C ALA A 398 0.86 1.97 -3.85
N ILE A 399 0.80 1.52 -2.58
CA ILE A 399 1.84 1.77 -1.58
C ILE A 399 3.20 1.16 -2.01
N VAL A 400 3.20 -0.04 -2.56
CA VAL A 400 4.43 -0.75 -2.95
C VAL A 400 5.00 -0.21 -4.26
N SER A 401 4.15 0.02 -5.28
CA SER A 401 4.59 0.40 -6.63
C SER A 401 5.12 1.84 -6.72
N GLU A 402 4.56 2.74 -5.94
CA GLU A 402 4.91 4.16 -5.92
C GLU A 402 5.92 4.51 -4.83
N GLY A 403 6.43 3.49 -4.13
CA GLY A 403 7.46 3.64 -3.10
C GLY A 403 6.94 4.18 -1.76
N GLY A 404 5.61 4.28 -1.59
CA GLY A 404 4.98 4.82 -0.38
C GLY A 404 5.46 6.23 -0.03
N ALA A 405 5.97 6.96 -1.02
CA ALA A 405 6.66 8.21 -0.81
C ALA A 405 5.65 9.32 -0.52
N VAL A 406 5.94 10.07 0.51
CA VAL A 406 5.21 11.29 0.89
C VAL A 406 5.19 12.32 -0.23
N GLY A 407 6.17 12.28 -1.12
CA GLY A 407 6.16 13.06 -2.36
C GLY A 407 4.84 12.92 -3.14
N ASP A 408 4.22 11.75 -3.08
CA ASP A 408 2.98 11.48 -3.80
C ASP A 408 1.78 12.18 -3.17
N VAL A 409 1.67 12.19 -1.82
CA VAL A 409 0.59 12.90 -1.12
C VAL A 409 0.70 14.42 -1.32
N ARG A 410 1.93 14.96 -1.28
CA ARG A 410 2.18 16.38 -1.56
C ARG A 410 1.93 16.73 -3.02
N HIS A 411 2.37 15.89 -3.93
CA HIS A 411 2.12 16.08 -5.36
C HIS A 411 0.62 16.03 -5.66
N PHE A 412 -0.09 15.08 -5.08
CA PHE A 412 -1.55 15.00 -5.14
C PHE A 412 -2.19 16.29 -4.63
N GLN A 413 -1.79 16.77 -3.45
CA GLN A 413 -2.27 18.02 -2.88
C GLN A 413 -2.10 19.20 -3.86
N ILE A 414 -0.86 19.40 -4.36
CA ILE A 414 -0.55 20.47 -5.32
C ILE A 414 -1.44 20.36 -6.58
N THR A 415 -1.56 19.15 -7.12
CA THR A 415 -2.35 18.92 -8.33
C THR A 415 -3.82 19.29 -8.13
N LYS A 416 -4.41 18.87 -6.99
CA LYS A 416 -5.82 19.17 -6.70
C LYS A 416 -6.08 20.66 -6.47
N ILE A 417 -5.14 21.35 -5.83
CA ILE A 417 -5.21 22.81 -5.70
C ILE A 417 -5.17 23.49 -7.06
N GLU A 418 -4.18 23.10 -7.89
CA GLU A 418 -4.07 23.66 -9.24
C GLU A 418 -5.33 23.43 -10.06
N GLU A 419 -5.92 22.22 -9.98
CA GLU A 419 -7.18 21.90 -10.66
C GLU A 419 -8.34 22.79 -10.17
N SER A 420 -8.52 22.90 -8.86
CA SER A 420 -9.58 23.69 -8.26
C SER A 420 -9.42 25.19 -8.56
N LEU A 421 -8.21 25.72 -8.43
CA LEU A 421 -7.93 27.13 -8.79
C LEU A 421 -8.13 27.40 -10.29
N LYS A 422 -7.72 26.46 -11.15
CA LYS A 422 -7.99 26.57 -12.59
C LYS A 422 -9.48 26.59 -12.90
N GLU A 423 -10.29 25.80 -12.21
CA GLU A 423 -11.74 25.78 -12.35
C GLU A 423 -12.35 27.10 -11.87
N LYS A 424 -12.02 27.56 -10.66
CA LYS A 424 -12.49 28.84 -10.08
C LYS A 424 -12.17 30.02 -10.99
N TRP A 425 -10.99 30.10 -11.54
CA TRP A 425 -10.50 31.21 -12.34
C TRP A 425 -10.57 31.01 -13.85
N SER A 426 -11.26 29.96 -14.33
CA SER A 426 -11.25 29.52 -15.73
C SER A 426 -11.55 30.66 -16.74
N GLY A 427 -12.48 31.51 -16.45
CA GLY A 427 -12.85 32.62 -17.33
C GLY A 427 -11.74 33.68 -17.47
N ARG A 428 -11.14 34.11 -16.35
CA ARG A 428 -10.04 35.08 -16.34
C ARG A 428 -8.77 34.51 -16.94
N LEU A 429 -8.47 33.23 -16.64
CA LEU A 429 -7.32 32.54 -17.18
C LEU A 429 -7.39 32.30 -18.69
N PHE A 430 -8.58 32.10 -19.23
CA PHE A 430 -8.74 31.90 -20.68
C PHE A 430 -8.24 33.11 -21.49
N GLU A 431 -8.63 34.31 -21.12
CA GLU A 431 -8.18 35.53 -21.81
C GLU A 431 -6.68 35.77 -21.55
N PHE A 432 -6.22 35.62 -20.30
CA PHE A 432 -4.83 35.74 -19.95
C PHE A 432 -3.94 34.75 -20.73
N ASN A 433 -4.30 33.48 -20.78
CA ASN A 433 -3.53 32.45 -21.48
C ASN A 433 -3.49 32.70 -23.00
N LYS A 434 -4.54 33.27 -23.58
CA LYS A 434 -4.58 33.63 -25.00
C LYS A 434 -3.58 34.75 -25.34
N GLU A 435 -3.47 35.77 -24.49
CA GLU A 435 -2.49 36.83 -24.65
C GLU A 435 -1.09 36.32 -24.32
N LEU A 436 -0.93 35.54 -23.27
CA LEU A 436 0.32 34.94 -22.84
C LEU A 436 0.93 34.04 -23.94
N ASP A 437 0.13 33.20 -24.59
CA ASP A 437 0.62 32.36 -25.70
C ASP A 437 1.24 33.22 -26.82
N LYS A 438 0.60 34.33 -27.14
CA LYS A 438 1.11 35.26 -28.15
C LYS A 438 2.43 35.93 -27.70
N GLU A 439 2.48 36.43 -26.48
CA GLU A 439 3.64 37.09 -25.92
C GLU A 439 4.85 36.13 -25.80
N VAL A 440 4.62 34.93 -25.31
CA VAL A 440 5.67 33.90 -25.14
C VAL A 440 6.21 33.47 -26.51
N ARG A 441 5.34 33.29 -27.51
CA ARG A 441 5.77 32.94 -28.87
C ARG A 441 6.61 34.07 -29.48
N GLU A 442 6.22 35.30 -29.29
CA GLU A 442 6.98 36.45 -29.80
C GLU A 442 8.33 36.60 -29.05
N PHE A 443 8.32 36.42 -27.73
CA PHE A 443 9.56 36.40 -26.94
C PHE A 443 10.52 35.31 -27.40
N VAL A 444 10.05 34.07 -27.55
CA VAL A 444 10.90 32.96 -28.00
C VAL A 444 11.37 33.19 -29.43
N ARG A 445 10.52 33.72 -30.29
CA ARG A 445 10.89 34.14 -31.65
C ARG A 445 12.04 35.12 -31.64
N GLU A 446 11.97 36.21 -30.89
CA GLU A 446 13.02 37.19 -30.78
C GLU A 446 14.33 36.58 -30.19
N GLN A 447 14.23 35.71 -29.19
CA GLN A 447 15.37 34.99 -28.64
C GLN A 447 16.08 34.11 -29.71
N ARG A 448 15.31 33.42 -30.55
CA ARG A 448 15.85 32.60 -31.64
C ARG A 448 16.51 33.45 -32.72
N ILE A 449 15.91 34.60 -33.06
CA ILE A 449 16.48 35.57 -34.00
C ILE A 449 17.77 36.19 -33.46
N LEU A 450 17.81 36.58 -32.19
CA LEU A 450 19.03 37.08 -31.53
C LEU A 450 20.15 36.05 -31.55
N LYS A 451 19.82 34.77 -31.24
CA LYS A 451 20.78 33.68 -31.33
C LYS A 451 21.38 33.52 -32.73
N LEU A 452 20.52 33.68 -33.77
CA LEU A 452 20.98 33.65 -35.16
C LEU A 452 21.86 34.87 -35.51
N MET A 453 21.60 36.03 -34.90
CA MET A 453 22.45 37.25 -35.05
C MET A 453 23.81 37.10 -34.34
N GLU A 454 23.86 36.46 -33.20
CA GLU A 454 25.11 36.11 -32.51
C GLU A 454 26.00 35.18 -33.37
N GLY A 455 25.37 34.29 -34.13
CA GLY A 455 26.00 33.33 -35.01
C GLY A 455 25.81 31.87 -34.57
N CYS A 456 25.55 31.03 -35.55
CA CYS A 456 25.36 29.59 -35.35
C CYS A 456 26.43 28.79 -36.08
N LEU A 457 26.97 27.79 -35.42
CA LEU A 457 27.94 26.86 -36.03
C LEU A 457 27.21 25.88 -36.94
N VAL A 458 27.68 25.78 -38.18
CA VAL A 458 27.12 24.86 -39.19
C VAL A 458 28.24 24.23 -40.02
N THR A 459 27.95 23.09 -40.63
CA THR A 459 28.82 22.45 -41.62
C THR A 459 28.19 22.61 -43.02
N LEU A 460 28.94 23.16 -43.97
CA LEU A 460 28.42 23.33 -45.33
C LEU A 460 28.33 21.98 -46.08
N SER A 461 27.25 21.79 -46.86
CA SER A 461 27.03 20.55 -47.62
C SER A 461 28.06 20.36 -48.75
N SER A 462 28.76 21.39 -49.18
CA SER A 462 29.74 21.39 -50.26
C SER A 462 31.17 21.08 -49.84
N THR A 463 31.47 21.16 -48.57
CA THR A 463 32.83 20.91 -48.02
C THR A 463 32.76 19.60 -47.21
N GLY A 464 33.62 18.62 -47.58
CA GLY A 464 33.63 17.32 -46.91
C GLY A 464 33.65 17.40 -45.37
N ALA A 465 33.21 16.35 -44.73
CA ALA A 465 33.05 16.27 -43.26
C ALA A 465 34.26 16.78 -42.49
N GLY A 466 34.09 17.89 -41.74
CA GLY A 466 35.09 18.35 -40.78
C GLY A 466 35.22 19.87 -40.56
N ASN A 467 34.81 20.72 -41.49
CA ASN A 467 34.94 22.16 -41.29
C ASN A 467 33.63 22.81 -40.83
N GLN A 468 33.64 23.31 -39.61
CA GLN A 468 32.54 24.10 -39.04
C GLN A 468 32.73 25.57 -39.38
N PHE A 469 31.65 26.25 -39.72
CA PHE A 469 31.58 27.65 -40.09
C PHE A 469 30.52 28.36 -39.28
N VAL A 470 30.64 29.69 -39.17
CA VAL A 470 29.65 30.49 -38.49
C VAL A 470 28.73 31.14 -39.53
N ILE A 471 27.44 30.86 -39.46
CA ILE A 471 26.42 31.64 -40.16
C ILE A 471 25.76 32.58 -39.16
N ARG A 472 25.47 33.80 -39.61
CA ARG A 472 24.77 34.80 -38.80
C ARG A 472 23.79 35.62 -39.63
N LEU A 473 22.75 36.10 -38.96
CA LEU A 473 21.87 37.13 -39.49
C LEU A 473 22.49 38.48 -39.22
N THR A 474 22.55 39.36 -40.24
CA THR A 474 23.05 40.72 -40.08
C THR A 474 22.17 41.52 -39.09
N PRO A 475 22.76 42.53 -38.37
CA PRO A 475 22.00 43.33 -37.40
C PRO A 475 20.78 44.04 -37.96
N ASN A 476 20.79 44.38 -39.25
CA ASN A 476 19.63 44.96 -39.96
C ASN A 476 18.62 43.89 -40.42
N ARG A 477 18.84 42.65 -40.12
CA ARG A 477 18.01 41.48 -40.48
C ARG A 477 17.78 41.28 -41.96
N GLN A 478 18.63 41.84 -42.83
CA GLN A 478 18.44 41.79 -44.28
C GLN A 478 19.19 40.68 -44.97
N PHE A 479 20.27 40.17 -44.35
CA PHE A 479 21.13 39.16 -44.97
C PHE A 479 21.51 38.07 -43.99
N ILE A 480 21.57 36.83 -44.49
CA ILE A 480 22.27 35.72 -43.84
C ILE A 480 23.64 35.63 -44.45
N GLU A 481 24.71 35.74 -43.64
CA GLU A 481 26.08 35.77 -44.09
C GLU A 481 26.94 34.66 -43.42
N CYS A 482 27.91 34.20 -44.21
CA CYS A 482 29.03 33.40 -43.75
C CYS A 482 30.30 34.08 -44.24
N GLU A 483 31.00 34.78 -43.34
CA GLU A 483 32.17 35.61 -43.67
C GLU A 483 33.29 34.78 -44.27
N GLU A 484 33.52 33.57 -43.74
CA GLU A 484 34.62 32.69 -44.14
C GLU A 484 34.50 32.23 -45.61
N HIS A 485 33.30 32.09 -46.13
CA HIS A 485 33.02 31.67 -47.49
C HIS A 485 32.51 32.79 -48.42
N LYS A 486 32.48 34.05 -47.91
CA LYS A 486 31.94 35.20 -48.63
C LYS A 486 30.52 34.94 -49.19
N ILE A 487 29.76 34.13 -48.49
CA ILE A 487 28.36 33.85 -48.83
C ILE A 487 27.51 34.92 -48.17
N LYS A 488 26.64 35.56 -48.95
CA LYS A 488 25.66 36.52 -48.46
C LYS A 488 24.34 36.30 -49.17
N VAL A 489 23.35 35.88 -48.44
CA VAL A 489 22.00 35.55 -48.96
C VAL A 489 21.02 36.62 -48.48
N PRO A 490 20.36 37.37 -49.37
CA PRO A 490 19.32 38.32 -49.00
C PRO A 490 18.12 37.54 -48.40
N VAL A 491 17.62 37.99 -47.25
CA VAL A 491 16.41 37.40 -46.62
C VAL A 491 15.20 37.49 -47.53
N SER A 492 15.11 38.58 -48.34
CA SER A 492 14.05 38.78 -49.29
C SER A 492 13.97 37.74 -50.44
N GLU A 493 15.07 37.03 -50.70
CA GLU A 493 15.12 35.99 -51.70
C GLU A 493 14.76 34.60 -51.15
N ILE A 494 14.64 34.46 -49.83
CA ILE A 494 14.33 33.19 -49.23
C ILE A 494 12.79 32.99 -49.20
N GLU A 495 12.32 32.00 -49.94
CA GLU A 495 10.87 31.68 -49.99
C GLU A 495 10.47 30.62 -48.96
N ASP A 496 11.38 29.68 -48.66
CA ASP A 496 11.08 28.56 -47.74
C ASP A 496 12.39 28.03 -47.08
N VAL A 497 12.23 27.41 -45.92
CA VAL A 497 13.31 26.74 -45.18
C VAL A 497 12.89 25.28 -44.97
N LYS A 498 13.54 24.35 -45.66
CA LYS A 498 13.30 22.92 -45.50
C LYS A 498 14.35 22.29 -44.60
N VAL A 499 13.86 21.57 -43.59
CA VAL A 499 14.68 20.76 -42.70
C VAL A 499 14.40 19.32 -42.85
N VAL A 500 15.44 18.52 -42.95
CA VAL A 500 15.39 17.08 -42.90
C VAL A 500 16.21 16.64 -41.69
N ASN A 501 15.56 16.01 -40.72
CA ASN A 501 16.26 15.37 -39.60
C ASN A 501 17.01 14.15 -40.16
N VAL A 502 18.30 14.28 -40.31
CA VAL A 502 19.18 13.19 -40.72
C VAL A 502 19.53 12.44 -39.43
N GLY A 503 18.60 11.57 -38.98
CA GLY A 503 18.86 10.65 -37.89
C GLY A 503 20.20 9.96 -38.08
N SER A 504 20.90 9.64 -37.02
CA SER A 504 22.19 8.94 -37.01
C SER A 504 22.16 7.77 -38.00
N ALA A 505 22.68 8.00 -39.20
CA ALA A 505 22.84 6.95 -40.21
C ALA A 505 23.78 5.90 -39.61
N SER A 506 23.27 4.69 -39.44
CA SER A 506 24.06 3.50 -39.17
C SER A 506 25.01 3.24 -40.31
N SER A 507 26.13 3.88 -40.35
CA SER A 507 27.26 3.45 -41.17
C SER A 507 28.11 2.54 -40.30
N GLY A 508 28.11 1.27 -40.66
CA GLY A 508 28.99 0.26 -40.09
C GLY A 508 30.45 0.62 -40.36
N GLU A 509 31.12 1.28 -39.43
CA GLU A 509 32.55 1.20 -39.24
C GLU A 509 32.86 1.51 -37.76
N LYS A 510 33.50 0.52 -37.13
CA LYS A 510 34.03 0.60 -35.78
C LYS A 510 35.03 1.73 -35.65
N LYS A 511 34.79 2.70 -34.75
CA LYS A 511 35.86 3.31 -33.92
C LYS A 511 35.32 4.16 -32.78
N SER A 512 35.72 3.76 -31.57
CA SER A 512 35.95 4.51 -30.32
C SER A 512 34.83 5.30 -29.68
N LEU A 513 34.41 4.76 -28.51
CA LEU A 513 34.01 5.41 -27.23
C LEU A 513 33.96 6.96 -27.27
N ILE A 514 32.77 7.43 -27.25
CA ILE A 514 32.06 8.65 -26.84
C ILE A 514 31.09 9.01 -28.00
N SER A 515 29.98 8.35 -28.06
CA SER A 515 28.88 8.73 -28.94
C SER A 515 27.90 9.59 -28.15
N ILE A 516 28.09 10.91 -28.26
CA ILE A 516 27.01 11.86 -27.98
C ILE A 516 26.04 11.74 -29.16
N ASN A 517 24.82 11.28 -28.90
CA ASN A 517 23.70 11.21 -29.88
C ASN A 517 23.25 12.65 -30.20
N THR A 518 23.93 13.32 -31.14
CA THR A 518 23.46 14.58 -31.71
C THR A 518 22.70 14.31 -32.98
N SER A 519 21.41 14.69 -33.00
CA SER A 519 20.59 14.67 -34.21
C SER A 519 21.05 15.78 -35.16
N LEU A 520 21.60 15.41 -36.32
CA LEU A 520 22.01 16.39 -37.35
C LEU A 520 20.80 16.83 -38.17
N TYR A 521 20.60 18.14 -38.27
CA TYR A 521 19.56 18.78 -39.08
C TYR A 521 20.19 19.28 -40.39
N LYS A 522 19.69 18.79 -41.54
CA LYS A 522 20.02 19.35 -42.83
C LYS A 522 19.07 20.50 -43.13
N ILE A 523 19.59 21.70 -43.23
CA ILE A 523 18.86 22.97 -43.46
C ILE A 523 19.12 23.40 -44.90
N ASN A 524 18.04 23.59 -45.67
CA ASN A 524 18.09 24.12 -47.02
C ASN A 524 17.29 25.42 -47.12
N LEU A 525 17.93 26.53 -47.47
CA LEU A 525 17.28 27.80 -47.81
C LEU A 525 16.92 27.76 -49.31
N LEU A 526 15.63 27.87 -49.62
CA LEU A 526 15.07 27.77 -50.96
C LEU A 526 14.64 29.17 -51.44
N GLY A 527 15.04 29.51 -52.67
CA GLY A 527 14.47 30.61 -53.48
C GLY A 527 13.53 30.07 -54.54
N ARG A 528 13.03 30.94 -55.42
CA ARG A 528 11.98 30.61 -56.41
C ARG A 528 12.25 29.34 -57.24
N ASP A 529 13.49 29.12 -57.68
CA ASP A 529 13.84 27.99 -58.57
C ASP A 529 15.14 27.30 -58.19
N LYS A 530 15.75 27.62 -57.07
CA LYS A 530 17.07 27.08 -56.68
C LYS A 530 17.26 27.03 -55.16
N VAL A 531 18.15 26.12 -54.73
CA VAL A 531 18.66 26.13 -53.34
C VAL A 531 19.69 27.26 -53.21
N LEU A 532 19.41 28.24 -52.36
CA LEU A 532 20.29 29.39 -52.14
C LEU A 532 21.45 29.01 -51.21
N PHE A 533 21.18 28.19 -50.19
CA PHE A 533 22.17 27.79 -49.22
C PHE A 533 21.76 26.42 -48.61
N SER A 534 22.75 25.58 -48.31
CA SER A 534 22.52 24.29 -47.65
C SER A 534 23.62 24.00 -46.63
N CYS A 535 23.20 23.65 -45.40
CA CYS A 535 24.11 23.32 -44.34
C CYS A 535 23.59 22.24 -43.40
N PHE A 536 24.44 21.68 -42.58
CA PHE A 536 24.09 20.79 -41.49
C PHE A 536 24.33 21.53 -40.16
N SER A 537 23.35 21.48 -39.26
CA SER A 537 23.43 22.00 -37.90
C SER A 537 23.20 20.87 -36.90
N ASP A 538 23.90 20.89 -35.80
CA ASP A 538 23.67 20.03 -34.64
C ASP A 538 22.61 20.58 -33.68
N SER A 539 22.12 21.80 -33.93
CA SER A 539 21.12 22.48 -33.09
C SER A 539 19.85 22.82 -33.88
N GLY A 540 18.69 22.43 -33.33
CA GLY A 540 17.37 22.82 -33.83
C GLY A 540 17.11 24.33 -33.74
N THR A 541 17.79 25.05 -32.85
CA THR A 541 17.61 26.49 -32.63
C THR A 541 18.03 27.35 -33.84
N THR A 542 19.01 26.90 -34.64
CA THR A 542 19.41 27.54 -35.90
C THR A 542 18.28 27.55 -36.92
N PHE A 543 17.66 26.39 -37.05
CA PHE A 543 16.49 26.23 -37.93
C PHE A 543 15.29 27.06 -37.45
N ASP A 544 15.02 27.01 -36.14
CA ASP A 544 13.90 27.76 -35.56
C ASP A 544 14.09 29.26 -35.76
N GLY A 545 15.33 29.80 -35.61
CA GLY A 545 15.64 31.19 -35.90
C GLY A 545 15.32 31.60 -37.35
N LEU A 546 15.71 30.76 -38.30
CA LEU A 546 15.46 30.99 -39.74
C LEU A 546 13.97 30.91 -40.09
N THR A 547 13.26 29.92 -39.56
CA THR A 547 11.84 29.68 -39.83
C THR A 547 10.97 30.75 -39.20
N MET A 548 11.26 31.12 -37.95
CA MET A 548 10.51 32.13 -37.21
C MET A 548 10.76 33.52 -37.76
N MET A 549 11.96 33.81 -38.29
CA MET A 549 12.26 35.06 -38.98
C MET A 549 11.39 35.26 -40.24
N LEU A 550 11.18 34.19 -40.99
CA LEU A 550 10.34 34.20 -42.21
C LEU A 550 8.86 34.14 -41.91
N GLY A 551 8.45 33.83 -40.68
CA GLY A 551 7.05 33.64 -40.32
C GLY A 551 6.38 32.43 -40.97
N LYS A 552 7.17 31.48 -41.47
CA LYS A 552 6.70 30.29 -42.20
C LYS A 552 7.24 29.01 -41.56
N GLY A 553 6.38 28.03 -41.41
CA GLY A 553 6.73 26.70 -40.90
C GLY A 553 6.50 26.50 -39.40
N THR A 554 6.75 25.26 -38.94
CA THR A 554 6.60 24.85 -37.53
C THR A 554 7.97 24.83 -36.86
N ALA A 555 8.06 25.33 -35.64
CA ALA A 555 9.25 25.27 -34.82
C ALA A 555 9.63 23.80 -34.47
N SER A 556 10.89 23.58 -34.09
CA SER A 556 11.34 22.28 -33.58
C SER A 556 10.57 21.88 -32.32
N GLN A 557 10.51 20.55 -32.05
CA GLN A 557 9.85 20.04 -30.85
C GLN A 557 10.49 20.60 -29.57
N GLU A 558 11.78 20.88 -29.57
CA GLU A 558 12.48 21.48 -28.44
C GLU A 558 11.98 22.89 -28.15
N THR A 559 11.84 23.73 -29.17
CA THR A 559 11.33 25.08 -29.04
C THR A 559 9.85 25.10 -28.66
N LEU A 560 9.03 24.18 -29.19
CA LEU A 560 7.62 24.04 -28.79
C LEU A 560 7.51 23.68 -27.29
N ARG A 561 8.30 22.74 -26.80
CA ARG A 561 8.34 22.40 -25.36
C ARG A 561 8.76 23.58 -24.50
N GLN A 562 9.73 24.38 -24.93
CA GLN A 562 10.13 25.59 -24.21
C GLN A 562 9.01 26.62 -24.14
N ILE A 563 8.25 26.81 -25.23
CA ILE A 563 7.06 27.68 -25.25
C ILE A 563 6.02 27.15 -24.26
N GLU A 564 5.70 25.86 -24.32
CA GLU A 564 4.73 25.22 -23.42
C GLU A 564 5.14 25.37 -21.95
N THR A 565 6.41 25.12 -21.62
CA THR A 565 6.94 25.28 -20.25
C THR A 565 6.84 26.73 -19.77
N LEU A 566 7.16 27.71 -20.61
CA LEU A 566 7.06 29.13 -20.24
C LEU A 566 5.61 29.54 -20.00
N ILE A 567 4.69 29.08 -20.84
CA ILE A 567 3.25 29.33 -20.68
C ILE A 567 2.76 28.73 -19.37
N GLU A 568 3.14 27.47 -19.09
CA GLU A 568 2.75 26.77 -17.87
C GLU A 568 3.24 27.51 -16.61
N ILE A 569 4.53 27.88 -16.56
CA ILE A 569 5.11 28.59 -15.40
C ILE A 569 4.38 29.93 -15.19
N ARG A 570 4.18 30.71 -16.24
CA ARG A 570 3.52 32.04 -16.14
C ARG A 570 2.04 31.90 -15.77
N SER A 571 1.35 30.89 -16.30
CA SER A 571 -0.05 30.61 -15.95
C SER A 571 -0.19 30.19 -14.47
N LYS A 572 0.74 29.37 -13.97
CA LYS A 572 0.79 28.99 -12.54
C LYS A 572 1.06 30.21 -11.64
N THR A 573 1.99 31.07 -12.03
CA THR A 573 2.26 32.32 -11.29
C THR A 573 1.02 33.20 -11.22
N GLN A 574 0.30 33.35 -12.34
CA GLN A 574 -0.92 34.15 -12.38
C GLN A 574 -2.05 33.57 -11.51
N LEU A 575 -2.12 32.23 -11.39
CA LEU A 575 -3.08 31.57 -10.48
C LEU A 575 -2.80 31.92 -9.02
N LEU A 576 -1.53 31.96 -8.61
CA LEU A 576 -1.13 32.35 -7.26
C LEU A 576 -1.51 33.81 -7.00
N ASP A 577 -1.18 34.73 -7.92
CA ASP A 577 -1.53 36.16 -7.80
C ASP A 577 -3.06 36.40 -7.68
N LEU A 578 -3.88 35.60 -8.41
CA LEU A 578 -5.33 35.70 -8.34
C LEU A 578 -5.89 35.19 -7.01
N ASN A 579 -5.24 34.21 -6.40
CA ASN A 579 -5.65 33.67 -5.11
C ASN A 579 -5.38 34.66 -3.96
N GLU A 580 -4.23 35.35 -3.97
CA GLU A 580 -3.89 36.37 -2.97
C GLU A 580 -4.89 37.54 -2.93
N ILE A 581 -5.52 37.86 -4.07
CA ILE A 581 -6.49 38.96 -4.15
C ILE A 581 -7.83 38.61 -3.50
N ASP A 582 -8.22 37.34 -3.50
CA ASP A 582 -9.51 36.87 -3.02
C ASP A 582 -9.56 36.67 -1.48
N ASP A 583 -8.42 36.33 -0.87
CA ASP A 583 -8.32 36.12 0.58
C ASP A 583 -8.49 37.42 1.41
N SER A 584 -8.54 38.58 0.77
CA SER A 584 -8.71 39.85 1.45
C SER A 584 -10.17 40.24 1.81
N ASP A 585 -11.16 39.51 1.28
CA ASP A 585 -12.57 39.87 1.41
C ASP A 585 -13.44 38.96 2.31
N ASP A 586 -12.95 37.80 2.76
CA ASP A 586 -13.73 36.81 3.54
C ASP A 586 -13.20 36.58 4.99
N GLU A 587 -13.23 37.62 5.84
CA GLU A 587 -13.21 37.43 7.29
C GLU A 587 -14.65 37.44 7.84
N GLU A 588 -15.40 36.35 7.70
CA GLU A 588 -16.57 36.07 8.53
C GLU A 588 -16.23 34.93 9.51
N GLU A 589 -15.97 35.31 10.78
CA GLU A 589 -15.88 34.42 11.92
C GLU A 589 -17.24 33.72 12.15
N GLY A 590 -17.30 32.42 11.86
CA GLY A 590 -18.38 31.54 12.26
C GLY A 590 -17.90 30.53 13.31
N ASP A 591 -18.26 30.80 14.56
CA ASP A 591 -18.07 29.91 15.71
C ASP A 591 -19.16 28.82 15.68
N ASP A 592 -18.93 27.67 15.08
CA ASP A 592 -19.74 26.47 15.28
C ASP A 592 -18.83 25.24 15.36
N GLU A 593 -18.85 24.58 16.53
CA GLU A 593 -18.14 23.33 16.87
C GLU A 593 -18.75 22.08 16.16
N GLU A 594 -19.17 22.18 14.91
CA GLU A 594 -19.43 21.01 14.08
C GLU A 594 -18.11 20.51 13.50
N GLU A 595 -17.93 19.21 13.42
CA GLU A 595 -16.81 18.54 12.73
C GLU A 595 -16.69 19.15 11.31
N LEU A 596 -15.89 20.21 11.20
CA LEU A 596 -15.70 20.92 9.94
C LEU A 596 -15.02 20.00 8.98
N LEU A 597 -15.77 19.51 8.01
CA LEU A 597 -15.26 18.86 6.81
C LEU A 597 -14.56 19.96 6.01
N TYR A 598 -13.26 20.11 6.21
CA TYR A 598 -12.48 21.10 5.47
C TYR A 598 -12.47 20.73 3.98
N ASP A 599 -12.87 21.66 3.13
CA ASP A 599 -12.64 21.54 1.68
C ASP A 599 -11.11 21.41 1.44
N LEU A 600 -10.73 20.81 0.32
CA LEU A 600 -9.33 20.62 -0.04
C LEU A 600 -8.58 21.96 -0.11
N LEU A 601 -9.27 23.03 -0.48
CA LEU A 601 -8.77 24.41 -0.47
C LEU A 601 -8.50 24.93 0.95
N ASP A 602 -9.33 24.59 1.93
CA ASP A 602 -9.12 24.97 3.33
C ASP A 602 -7.94 24.25 3.97
N VAL A 603 -7.63 23.03 3.48
CA VAL A 603 -6.43 22.26 3.91
C VAL A 603 -5.14 22.94 3.46
N VAL A 604 -5.22 23.90 2.53
CA VAL A 604 -4.08 24.50 1.84
C VAL A 604 -4.04 26.02 2.04
N LYS A 605 -4.63 26.53 3.09
CA LYS A 605 -4.31 27.92 3.48
C LYS A 605 -2.79 28.06 3.56
N GLU A 606 -2.27 29.18 3.08
CA GLU A 606 -0.83 29.48 2.90
C GLU A 606 0.03 29.05 4.07
N GLU A 607 -0.45 29.20 5.29
CA GLU A 607 0.28 28.84 6.49
C GLU A 607 0.54 27.33 6.65
N PHE A 608 -0.35 26.47 6.14
CA PHE A 608 -0.19 25.02 6.22
C PHE A 608 0.69 24.46 5.10
N TYR A 609 0.79 25.17 3.98
CA TYR A 609 1.53 24.71 2.80
C TYR A 609 2.98 25.19 2.74
N TYR A 610 3.25 26.42 3.17
CA TYR A 610 4.55 27.09 3.01
C TYR A 610 5.35 27.29 4.31
N LYS A 611 4.92 26.75 5.40
CA LYS A 611 5.68 26.84 6.67
C LYS A 611 7.02 26.15 6.58
#